data_4411802c1b441f5b1e0691927723972d
#
_entry.id   4411802c1b441f5b1e0691927723972d
#
_cell.length_a   1.000
_cell.length_b   1.000
_cell.length_c   1.000
_cell.angle_alpha   90.00
_cell.angle_beta   90.00
_cell.angle_gamma   90.00
#
_symmetry.space_group_name_H-M   'P 1'
#
loop_
_entity.id
_entity.type
_entity.pdbx_description
1 polymer ?
#
loop_
_entity_poly.entity_id
_entity_poly.type
_entity_poly.pdbx_seq_one_letter_code
_entity_poly.pdbx_strand_id
1 'polypeptide(L)'
;MAGEARNLTGSDKVRVKIDNVRKVFNTRNGEMVALNGVSLDIHENEFICVVGPSGCGKSTLLNIIAGLTEPTSGKVYCDGKEVTGTGTERGVVFQQYALFPWLTVKKNVMFALEMRGIKGKEAEEEALKYLAMVDLVKFADH
;
A
#
# COMPACT_ATOMS: atom_id res chain seq x y z
N MET A 1 22.69 5.01 -8.86
CA MET A 1 22.32 4.64 -10.25
C MET A 1 20.88 4.14 -10.17
N ALA A 2 19.93 4.93 -10.67
CA ALA A 2 18.55 4.49 -10.83
C ALA A 2 18.50 3.53 -12.02
N GLY A 3 18.15 2.26 -11.78
CA GLY A 3 17.92 1.30 -12.85
C GLY A 3 16.64 1.67 -13.60
N GLU A 4 16.70 1.75 -14.92
CA GLU A 4 15.51 1.87 -15.76
C GLU A 4 14.60 0.67 -15.54
N ALA A 5 13.42 0.90 -14.97
CA ALA A 5 12.37 -0.09 -14.92
C ALA A 5 11.83 -0.29 -16.35
N ARG A 6 11.97 -1.49 -16.90
CA ARG A 6 11.38 -1.83 -18.20
C ARG A 6 9.91 -2.17 -17.99
N ASN A 7 9.02 -1.43 -18.63
CA ASN A 7 7.59 -1.74 -18.68
C ASN A 7 7.35 -3.04 -19.47
N LEU A 8 7.00 -4.12 -18.78
CA LEU A 8 6.77 -5.44 -19.39
C LEU A 8 5.29 -5.66 -19.79
N THR A 9 4.38 -4.73 -19.47
CA THR A 9 2.93 -4.92 -19.61
C THR A 9 2.27 -4.08 -20.69
N GLY A 10 3.02 -3.16 -21.34
CA GLY A 10 2.52 -2.40 -22.49
C GLY A 10 1.45 -1.34 -22.21
N SER A 11 1.15 -1.01 -20.96
CA SER A 11 0.28 0.11 -20.61
C SER A 11 1.11 1.37 -20.38
N ASP A 12 0.80 2.45 -21.13
CA ASP A 12 1.43 3.75 -20.94
C ASP A 12 0.81 4.57 -19.79
N LYS A 13 -0.26 4.04 -19.18
CA LYS A 13 -0.97 4.74 -18.11
C LYS A 13 -0.21 4.65 -16.80
N VAL A 14 0.28 5.79 -16.31
CA VAL A 14 0.89 5.91 -14.98
C VAL A 14 -0.17 5.83 -13.90
N ARG A 15 -0.07 4.82 -13.02
CA ARG A 15 -0.95 4.62 -11.85
C ARG A 15 -0.43 5.35 -10.63
N VAL A 16 0.86 5.23 -10.35
CA VAL A 16 1.49 5.94 -9.23
C VAL A 16 2.70 6.70 -9.76
N LYS A 17 2.72 8.00 -9.51
CA LYS A 17 3.87 8.86 -9.80
C LYS A 17 4.48 9.34 -8.50
N ILE A 18 5.76 9.08 -8.33
CA ILE A 18 6.60 9.58 -7.24
C ILE A 18 7.46 10.69 -7.82
N ASP A 19 7.34 11.91 -7.32
CA ASP A 19 8.00 13.08 -7.85
C ASP A 19 8.91 13.70 -6.80
N ASN A 20 10.22 13.48 -6.96
CA ASN A 20 11.30 14.04 -6.15
C ASN A 20 11.05 13.93 -4.62
N VAL A 21 10.56 12.77 -4.16
CA VAL A 21 10.18 12.54 -2.77
C VAL A 21 11.42 12.49 -1.88
N ARG A 22 11.45 13.37 -0.89
CA ARG A 22 12.44 13.41 0.17
C ARG A 22 11.77 13.21 1.53
N LYS A 23 12.39 12.41 2.41
CA LYS A 23 11.93 12.23 3.79
C LYS A 23 13.08 12.34 4.76
N VAL A 24 12.94 13.25 5.71
CA VAL A 24 13.85 13.46 6.83
C VAL A 24 13.09 13.19 8.13
N PHE A 25 13.70 12.45 9.02
CA PHE A 25 13.22 12.25 10.39
C PHE A 25 14.11 13.00 11.36
N ASN A 26 13.51 13.75 12.27
CA ASN A 26 14.21 14.36 13.39
C ASN A 26 14.39 13.32 14.49
N THR A 27 15.62 12.97 14.80
CA THR A 27 15.98 12.02 15.86
C THR A 27 16.68 12.75 17.01
N ARG A 28 16.84 12.06 18.14
CA ARG A 28 17.62 12.62 19.28
C ARG A 28 19.08 12.92 18.92
N ASN A 29 19.61 12.26 17.90
CA ASN A 29 21.00 12.40 17.44
C ASN A 29 21.12 13.31 16.20
N GLY A 30 20.09 14.07 15.86
CA GLY A 30 20.05 14.95 14.69
C GLY A 30 19.12 14.44 13.58
N GLU A 31 19.22 15.06 12.43
CA GLU A 31 18.41 14.71 11.25
C GLU A 31 18.89 13.41 10.60
N MET A 32 17.95 12.53 10.27
CA MET A 32 18.19 11.32 9.51
C MET A 32 17.44 11.40 8.16
N VAL A 33 18.18 11.44 7.07
CA VAL A 33 17.61 11.41 5.71
C VAL A 33 17.29 9.97 5.33
N ALA A 34 16.01 9.62 5.29
CA ALA A 34 15.53 8.29 4.91
C ALA A 34 15.34 8.14 3.40
N LEU A 35 14.88 9.21 2.72
CA LEU A 35 14.76 9.29 1.27
C LEU A 35 15.34 10.63 0.80
N ASN A 36 16.08 10.59 -0.30
CA ASN A 36 16.77 11.79 -0.82
C ASN A 36 16.46 11.99 -2.32
N GLY A 37 15.24 12.48 -2.62
CA GLY A 37 14.84 12.83 -3.97
C GLY A 37 14.53 11.61 -4.85
N VAL A 38 13.63 10.72 -4.39
CA VAL A 38 13.19 9.55 -5.16
C VAL A 38 12.15 9.96 -6.18
N SER A 39 12.37 9.60 -7.45
CA SER A 39 11.40 9.76 -8.54
C SER A 39 11.21 8.44 -9.26
N LEU A 40 9.94 8.05 -9.50
CA LEU A 40 9.58 6.81 -10.17
C LEU A 40 8.15 6.91 -10.68
N ASP A 41 7.91 6.48 -11.90
CA ASP A 41 6.57 6.25 -12.44
C ASP A 41 6.28 4.75 -12.45
N ILE A 42 5.13 4.36 -11.87
CA ILE A 42 4.63 2.99 -11.83
C ILE A 42 3.39 2.93 -12.72
N HIS A 43 3.44 2.05 -13.71
CA HIS A 43 2.37 1.92 -14.70
C HIS A 43 1.29 0.92 -14.26
N GLU A 44 0.17 0.97 -14.95
CA GLU A 44 -0.93 0.04 -14.73
C GLU A 44 -0.49 -1.41 -14.98
N ASN A 45 -0.87 -2.32 -14.07
CA ASN A 45 -0.49 -3.74 -14.09
C ASN A 45 1.01 -4.01 -14.00
N GLU A 46 1.82 -3.05 -13.59
CA GLU A 46 3.24 -3.24 -13.38
C GLU A 46 3.52 -3.84 -11.99
N PHE A 47 4.47 -4.77 -11.94
CA PHE A 47 4.99 -5.35 -10.69
C PHE A 47 6.37 -4.75 -10.41
N ILE A 48 6.47 -3.99 -9.31
CA ILE A 48 7.72 -3.34 -8.88
C ILE A 48 8.28 -4.04 -7.64
N CYS A 49 9.56 -4.39 -7.69
CA CYS A 49 10.29 -4.90 -6.55
C CYS A 49 11.32 -3.88 -6.06
N VAL A 50 11.17 -3.40 -4.81
CA VAL A 50 12.12 -2.49 -4.18
C VAL A 50 13.08 -3.28 -3.31
N VAL A 51 14.35 -3.36 -3.70
CA VAL A 51 15.39 -4.12 -3.01
C VAL A 51 16.44 -3.20 -2.40
N GLY A 52 17.05 -3.64 -1.32
CA GLY A 52 18.11 -2.90 -0.64
C GLY A 52 18.31 -3.37 0.80
N PRO A 53 19.40 -2.96 1.47
CA PRO A 53 19.71 -3.34 2.84
C PRO A 53 18.66 -2.85 3.84
N SER A 54 18.69 -3.38 5.08
CA SER A 54 17.85 -2.87 6.15
C SER A 54 18.13 -1.39 6.42
N GLY A 55 17.06 -0.61 6.67
CA GLY A 55 17.19 0.82 6.97
C GLY A 55 17.39 1.76 5.77
N CYS A 56 17.45 1.25 4.52
CA CYS A 56 17.65 2.10 3.34
C CYS A 56 16.40 2.88 2.85
N GLY A 57 15.30 2.86 3.60
CA GLY A 57 14.11 3.68 3.29
C GLY A 57 12.96 2.96 2.57
N LYS A 58 13.05 1.65 2.25
CA LYS A 58 11.98 0.91 1.54
C LYS A 58 10.59 1.05 2.17
N SER A 59 10.48 0.76 3.46
CA SER A 59 9.22 0.89 4.20
C SER A 59 8.75 2.34 4.29
N THR A 60 9.69 3.29 4.38
CA THR A 60 9.37 4.73 4.37
C THR A 60 8.73 5.13 3.04
N LEU A 61 9.30 4.67 1.91
CA LEU A 61 8.74 4.92 0.58
C LEU A 61 7.34 4.31 0.44
N LEU A 62 7.17 3.05 0.84
CA LEU A 62 5.86 2.38 0.81
C LEU A 62 4.82 3.09 1.68
N ASN A 63 5.20 3.54 2.88
CA ASN A 63 4.29 4.28 3.76
C ASN A 63 3.90 5.65 3.17
N ILE A 64 4.79 6.31 2.43
CA ILE A 64 4.47 7.56 1.75
C ILE A 64 3.51 7.30 0.57
N ILE A 65 3.75 6.28 -0.23
CA ILE A 65 2.85 5.87 -1.33
C ILE A 65 1.47 5.50 -0.77
N ALA A 66 1.42 4.81 0.37
CA ALA A 66 0.18 4.45 1.04
C ALA A 66 -0.58 5.64 1.66
N GLY A 67 0.07 6.81 1.80
CA GLY A 67 -0.48 7.97 2.49
C GLY A 67 -0.48 7.84 4.01
N LEU A 68 0.32 6.92 4.57
CA LEU A 68 0.49 6.73 6.02
C LEU A 68 1.52 7.69 6.63
N THR A 69 2.36 8.26 5.78
CA THR A 69 3.44 9.20 6.18
C THR A 69 3.58 10.26 5.10
N GLU A 70 3.61 11.52 5.50
CA GLU A 70 3.85 12.63 4.58
C GLU A 70 5.34 12.73 4.21
N PRO A 71 5.69 13.05 2.96
CA PRO A 71 7.07 13.39 2.59
C PRO A 71 7.49 14.73 3.23
N THR A 72 8.78 14.95 3.40
CA THR A 72 9.32 16.26 3.82
C THR A 72 9.29 17.25 2.65
N SER A 73 9.52 16.76 1.42
CA SER A 73 9.35 17.49 0.17
C SER A 73 9.12 16.51 -0.98
N GLY A 74 8.71 17.02 -2.14
CA GLY A 74 8.23 16.22 -3.25
C GLY A 74 6.79 15.76 -3.05
N LYS A 75 6.25 15.00 -4.00
CA LYS A 75 4.85 14.59 -3.99
C LYS A 75 4.68 13.18 -4.54
N VAL A 76 3.59 12.54 -4.13
CA VAL A 76 3.13 11.27 -4.73
C VAL A 76 1.74 11.49 -5.31
N TYR A 77 1.48 10.92 -6.47
CA TYR A 77 0.18 10.95 -7.12
C TYR A 77 -0.29 9.52 -7.39
N CYS A 78 -1.59 9.28 -7.22
CA CYS A 78 -2.26 8.06 -7.62
C CYS A 78 -3.40 8.41 -8.58
N ASP A 79 -3.40 7.83 -9.78
CA ASP A 79 -4.32 8.18 -10.88
C ASP A 79 -4.41 9.69 -11.13
N GLY A 80 -3.27 10.40 -11.09
CA GLY A 80 -3.17 11.84 -11.30
C GLY A 80 -3.62 12.70 -10.12
N LYS A 81 -4.11 12.12 -9.02
CA LYS A 81 -4.51 12.83 -7.79
C LYS A 81 -3.39 12.78 -6.76
N GLU A 82 -3.08 13.91 -6.14
CA GLU A 82 -2.08 13.97 -5.07
C GLU A 82 -2.50 13.13 -3.87
N VAL A 83 -1.56 12.34 -3.35
CA VAL A 83 -1.73 11.52 -2.15
C VAL A 83 -1.52 12.40 -0.91
N THR A 84 -2.60 12.79 -0.26
CA THR A 84 -2.58 13.60 0.97
C THR A 84 -2.96 12.81 2.22
N GLY A 85 -3.17 11.51 2.11
CA GLY A 85 -3.56 10.61 3.19
C GLY A 85 -3.90 9.21 2.68
N THR A 86 -4.46 8.39 3.55
CA THR A 86 -4.92 7.05 3.17
C THR A 86 -6.15 7.11 2.27
N GLY A 87 -6.31 6.11 1.38
CA GLY A 87 -7.44 6.04 0.45
C GLY A 87 -7.77 4.60 0.08
N THR A 88 -9.01 4.37 -0.36
CA THR A 88 -9.52 3.03 -0.73
C THR A 88 -8.99 2.54 -2.07
N GLU A 89 -8.39 3.41 -2.86
CA GLU A 89 -7.75 3.10 -4.15
C GLU A 89 -6.36 2.46 -4.01
N ARG A 90 -5.82 2.44 -2.79
CA ARG A 90 -4.52 1.83 -2.46
C ARG A 90 -4.68 0.84 -1.33
N GLY A 91 -4.30 -0.41 -1.57
CA GLY A 91 -4.25 -1.45 -0.55
C GLY A 91 -2.81 -1.67 -0.06
N VAL A 92 -2.64 -1.86 1.24
CA VAL A 92 -1.33 -2.18 1.85
C VAL A 92 -1.43 -3.51 2.57
N VAL A 93 -0.50 -4.42 2.28
CA VAL A 93 -0.29 -5.62 3.08
C VAL A 93 0.87 -5.34 4.04
N PHE A 94 0.56 -5.28 5.32
CA PHE A 94 1.56 -5.00 6.35
C PHE A 94 2.42 -6.23 6.63
N GLN A 95 3.68 -6.01 6.99
CA GLN A 95 4.60 -7.06 7.40
C GLN A 95 4.20 -7.72 8.73
N GLN A 96 3.57 -6.94 9.63
CA GLN A 96 2.99 -7.44 10.87
C GLN A 96 1.48 -7.64 10.70
N TYR A 97 0.90 -8.54 11.50
CA TYR A 97 -0.52 -8.84 11.45
C TYR A 97 -1.36 -7.57 11.68
N ALA A 98 -2.19 -7.22 10.70
CA ALA A 98 -3.08 -6.06 10.73
C ALA A 98 -4.54 -6.45 10.86
N LEU A 99 -4.82 -7.66 11.36
CA LEU A 99 -6.18 -8.13 11.62
C LEU A 99 -6.70 -7.51 12.92
N PHE A 100 -8.00 -7.26 12.96
CA PHE A 100 -8.69 -6.85 14.18
C PHE A 100 -8.90 -8.09 15.07
N PRO A 101 -8.19 -8.21 16.22
CA PRO A 101 -8.20 -9.42 17.03
C PRO A 101 -9.54 -9.66 17.74
N TRP A 102 -10.42 -8.67 17.79
CA TRP A 102 -11.80 -8.76 18.31
C TRP A 102 -12.83 -9.15 17.27
N LEU A 103 -12.44 -9.31 16.01
CA LEU A 103 -13.29 -9.76 14.91
C LEU A 103 -12.93 -11.19 14.51
N THR A 104 -13.94 -11.96 14.09
CA THR A 104 -13.73 -13.27 13.48
C THR A 104 -13.01 -13.14 12.13
N VAL A 105 -12.47 -14.24 11.59
CA VAL A 105 -11.85 -14.29 10.27
C VAL A 105 -12.80 -13.73 9.20
N LYS A 106 -14.04 -14.18 9.18
CA LYS A 106 -15.09 -13.69 8.28
C LYS A 106 -15.33 -12.19 8.43
N LYS A 107 -15.47 -11.69 9.65
CA LYS A 107 -15.72 -10.28 9.92
C LYS A 107 -14.54 -9.38 9.54
N ASN A 108 -13.31 -9.86 9.65
CA ASN A 108 -12.12 -9.15 9.16
C ASN A 108 -12.19 -8.96 7.63
N VAL A 109 -12.61 -9.98 6.88
CA VAL A 109 -12.81 -9.87 5.42
C VAL A 109 -14.00 -8.96 5.10
N MET A 110 -15.12 -9.11 5.81
CA MET A 110 -16.31 -8.27 5.65
C MET A 110 -16.00 -6.79 5.87
N PHE A 111 -15.14 -6.44 6.83
CA PHE A 111 -14.74 -5.06 7.10
C PHE A 111 -14.19 -4.36 5.84
N ALA A 112 -13.34 -5.05 5.09
CA ALA A 112 -12.79 -4.50 3.84
C ALA A 112 -13.86 -4.31 2.75
N LEU A 113 -14.85 -5.19 2.70
CA LEU A 113 -15.99 -5.09 1.78
C LEU A 113 -16.92 -3.93 2.16
N GLU A 114 -17.17 -3.74 3.45
CA GLU A 114 -17.98 -2.64 3.98
C GLU A 114 -17.36 -1.27 3.67
N MET A 115 -16.03 -1.15 3.73
CA MET A 115 -15.31 0.05 3.31
C MET A 115 -15.50 0.36 1.80
N ARG A 116 -15.80 -0.65 0.99
CA ARG A 116 -16.15 -0.52 -0.43
C ARG A 116 -17.64 -0.30 -0.68
N GLY A 117 -18.46 -0.25 0.38
CA GLY A 117 -19.90 -0.04 0.31
C GLY A 117 -20.74 -1.32 0.21
N ILE A 118 -20.14 -2.51 0.17
CA ILE A 118 -20.83 -3.80 0.18
C ILE A 118 -21.18 -4.14 1.63
N LYS A 119 -22.45 -4.36 1.95
CA LYS A 119 -22.91 -4.49 3.35
C LYS A 119 -23.84 -5.69 3.57
N GLY A 120 -23.99 -6.06 4.84
CA GLY A 120 -24.97 -7.06 5.27
C GLY A 120 -24.73 -8.43 4.66
N LYS A 121 -25.79 -9.04 4.15
CA LYS A 121 -25.77 -10.41 3.63
C LYS A 121 -24.86 -10.56 2.39
N GLU A 122 -24.82 -9.53 1.53
CA GLU A 122 -23.95 -9.52 0.35
C GLU A 122 -22.47 -9.52 0.74
N ALA A 123 -22.06 -8.74 1.76
CA ALA A 123 -20.71 -8.77 2.29
C ALA A 123 -20.34 -10.13 2.89
N GLU A 124 -21.28 -10.78 3.57
CA GLU A 124 -21.07 -12.11 4.16
C GLU A 124 -20.87 -13.19 3.07
N GLU A 125 -21.72 -13.20 2.06
CA GLU A 125 -21.63 -14.14 0.94
C GLU A 125 -20.30 -13.94 0.17
N GLU A 126 -19.91 -12.70 -0.08
CA GLU A 126 -18.68 -12.39 -0.77
C GLU A 126 -17.44 -12.73 0.09
N ALA A 127 -17.48 -12.46 1.39
CA ALA A 127 -16.42 -12.84 2.32
C ALA A 127 -16.20 -14.36 2.35
N LEU A 128 -17.27 -15.15 2.35
CA LEU A 128 -17.18 -16.62 2.31
C LEU A 128 -16.55 -17.11 0.99
N LYS A 129 -16.81 -16.45 -0.15
CA LYS A 129 -16.14 -16.78 -1.41
C LYS A 129 -14.63 -16.54 -1.32
N TYR A 130 -14.18 -15.39 -0.77
CA TYR A 130 -12.75 -15.14 -0.57
C TYR A 130 -12.10 -16.15 0.37
N LEU A 131 -12.79 -16.52 1.46
CA LEU A 131 -12.30 -17.56 2.37
C LEU A 131 -12.22 -18.94 1.72
N ALA A 132 -13.14 -19.25 0.79
CA ALA A 132 -13.09 -20.50 0.03
C ALA A 132 -11.87 -20.54 -0.93
N MET A 133 -11.50 -19.42 -1.52
CA MET A 133 -10.33 -19.33 -2.41
C MET A 133 -9.00 -19.66 -1.71
N VAL A 134 -8.94 -19.48 -0.39
CA VAL A 134 -7.74 -19.74 0.44
C VAL A 134 -7.94 -20.89 1.44
N ASP A 135 -9.01 -21.69 1.28
CA ASP A 135 -9.35 -22.85 2.12
C ASP A 135 -9.53 -22.54 3.62
N LEU A 136 -10.05 -21.35 3.93
CA LEU A 136 -10.27 -20.87 5.29
C LEU A 136 -11.73 -20.84 5.74
N VAL A 137 -12.68 -21.37 4.97
CA VAL A 137 -14.12 -21.36 5.31
C VAL A 137 -14.40 -21.99 6.67
N LYS A 138 -13.73 -23.10 7.01
CA LYS A 138 -13.88 -23.78 8.29
C LYS A 138 -13.45 -22.96 9.51
N PHE A 139 -12.70 -21.88 9.31
CA PHE A 139 -12.25 -20.96 10.35
C PHE A 139 -13.01 -19.63 10.33
N ALA A 140 -14.06 -19.50 9.53
CA ALA A 140 -14.77 -18.23 9.31
C ALA A 140 -15.22 -17.55 10.61
N ASP A 141 -15.65 -18.31 11.60
CA ASP A 141 -16.20 -17.82 12.87
C ASP A 141 -15.20 -17.89 14.06
N HIS A 142 -13.89 -18.13 13.77
CA HIS A 142 -12.82 -18.11 14.77
C HIS A 142 -12.28 -16.69 14.95
#